data_c8087daebafd99519da6587b41db8628
#
_entry.id   c8087daebafd99519da6587b41db8628
#
_cell.length_a   1.000
_cell.length_b   1.000
_cell.length_c   1.000
_cell.angle_alpha   90.00
_cell.angle_beta   90.00
_cell.angle_gamma   90.00
#
_symmetry.space_group_name_H-M   'P 1'
#
loop_
_entity.id
_entity.type
_entity.pdbx_description
1 polymer ?
#
loop_
_entity_poly.entity_id
_entity_poly.type
_entity_poly.pdbx_seq_one_letter_code
_entity_poly.pdbx_strand_id
1 'polypeptide(L)'
;MYCVKCGVELADSEKKCPLCGTPVFHPDIPRNLSEPPFPPDKRIRPEDVNRSGVLFVLTIAALLPALLCLLCDWRINGTLVWSGYAAGAIALLYVVILLPMWFRRPNPVIFVPVDFIAVGLYLLYINFATGGHWFLSFAFPVTGAIGLLISAAVALTHYLRGGYLYIYGGMLILGGGLAVLIEFLINLTFQIHETLFWSFYPMVAGVVLGLMLIVIAICKPLRESLQRKFFL
;
A
#
# COMPACT_ATOMS: atom_id res chain seq x y z
N MET A 1 27.22 41.73 -8.62
CA MET A 1 26.31 42.35 -9.63
C MET A 1 24.89 42.39 -9.12
N TYR A 2 24.00 43.24 -9.70
CA TYR A 2 22.61 43.30 -9.25
C TYR A 2 21.66 42.83 -10.36
N CYS A 3 20.58 42.16 -9.95
CA CYS A 3 19.53 41.74 -10.89
C CYS A 3 18.74 42.97 -11.42
N VAL A 4 18.68 43.14 -12.73
CA VAL A 4 17.99 44.25 -13.39
C VAL A 4 16.48 44.27 -13.11
N LYS A 5 15.86 43.09 -12.82
CA LYS A 5 14.41 42.96 -12.63
C LYS A 5 13.97 43.10 -11.18
N CYS A 6 14.70 42.53 -10.22
CA CYS A 6 14.29 42.52 -8.80
C CYS A 6 15.28 43.22 -7.86
N GLY A 7 16.42 43.76 -8.36
CA GLY A 7 17.36 44.56 -7.59
C GLY A 7 18.21 43.80 -6.57
N VAL A 8 18.09 42.46 -6.53
CA VAL A 8 18.86 41.65 -5.56
C VAL A 8 20.34 41.58 -5.97
N GLU A 9 21.21 41.65 -5.00
CA GLU A 9 22.66 41.45 -5.18
C GLU A 9 22.95 40.01 -5.50
N LEU A 10 23.71 39.77 -6.55
CA LEU A 10 24.06 38.46 -7.09
C LEU A 10 25.57 38.28 -7.09
N ALA A 11 26.01 37.07 -6.77
CA ALA A 11 27.40 36.71 -6.96
C ALA A 11 27.80 36.77 -8.46
N ASP A 12 29.05 37.06 -8.74
CA ASP A 12 29.54 37.22 -10.14
C ASP A 12 29.52 35.91 -10.93
N SER A 13 29.36 34.77 -10.24
CA SER A 13 29.24 33.42 -10.83
C SER A 13 27.82 33.06 -11.29
N GLU A 14 26.81 33.83 -10.88
CA GLU A 14 25.41 33.50 -11.14
C GLU A 14 24.99 33.74 -12.57
N LYS A 15 24.40 32.76 -13.22
CA LYS A 15 23.89 32.85 -14.60
C LYS A 15 22.44 33.27 -14.68
N LYS A 16 21.67 33.09 -13.61
CA LYS A 16 20.25 33.43 -13.46
C LYS A 16 19.99 33.93 -12.06
N CYS A 17 19.14 34.90 -11.91
CA CYS A 17 18.71 35.38 -10.62
C CYS A 17 17.89 34.24 -9.90
N PRO A 18 18.27 33.83 -8.68
CA PRO A 18 17.55 32.77 -7.96
C PRO A 18 16.12 33.17 -7.54
N LEU A 19 15.83 34.46 -7.43
CA LEU A 19 14.53 34.95 -7.03
C LEU A 19 13.52 35.09 -8.18
N CYS A 20 13.96 35.63 -9.32
CA CYS A 20 13.04 35.96 -10.43
C CYS A 20 13.33 35.17 -11.70
N GLY A 21 14.34 34.34 -11.73
CA GLY A 21 14.73 33.50 -12.88
C GLY A 21 15.30 34.30 -14.09
N THR A 22 15.46 35.62 -13.96
CA THR A 22 15.97 36.47 -15.06
C THR A 22 17.43 36.09 -15.36
N PRO A 23 17.78 35.82 -16.63
CA PRO A 23 19.18 35.60 -17.01
C PRO A 23 20.00 36.85 -16.78
N VAL A 24 21.17 36.70 -16.19
CA VAL A 24 22.07 37.80 -15.83
C VAL A 24 23.27 37.78 -16.79
N PHE A 25 23.56 38.91 -17.37
CA PHE A 25 24.72 39.12 -18.25
C PHE A 25 25.46 40.40 -17.84
N HIS A 26 26.78 40.28 -17.63
CA HIS A 26 27.65 41.41 -17.40
C HIS A 26 28.76 41.40 -18.46
N PRO A 27 28.94 42.48 -19.24
CA PRO A 27 29.90 42.52 -20.34
C PRO A 27 31.36 42.45 -19.86
N ASP A 28 31.67 43.04 -18.71
CA ASP A 28 33.04 43.19 -18.19
C ASP A 28 33.48 42.03 -17.30
N ILE A 29 32.58 41.11 -16.92
CA ILE A 29 32.91 39.94 -16.13
C ILE A 29 33.03 38.72 -17.04
N PRO A 30 34.29 38.26 -17.34
CA PRO A 30 34.46 37.08 -18.15
C PRO A 30 33.78 35.89 -17.44
N ARG A 31 32.90 35.20 -18.16
CA ARG A 31 32.33 33.96 -17.66
C ARG A 31 33.45 32.96 -17.35
N ASN A 32 33.71 32.75 -16.07
CA ASN A 32 34.66 31.73 -15.67
C ASN A 32 34.04 30.37 -15.99
N LEU A 33 34.46 29.82 -17.14
CA LEU A 33 34.08 28.46 -17.60
C LEU A 33 34.92 27.39 -16.92
N SER A 34 35.60 27.76 -15.81
CA SER A 34 36.30 26.76 -15.01
C SER A 34 35.30 25.70 -14.56
N GLU A 35 35.64 24.45 -14.78
CA GLU A 35 34.89 23.32 -14.24
C GLU A 35 34.64 23.55 -12.73
N PRO A 36 33.42 23.28 -12.26
CA PRO A 36 33.13 23.44 -10.84
C PRO A 36 34.15 22.63 -10.03
N PRO A 37 34.69 23.18 -8.92
CA PRO A 37 35.78 22.56 -8.15
C PRO A 37 35.39 21.18 -7.57
N PHE A 38 34.13 20.86 -7.61
CA PHE A 38 33.61 19.56 -7.21
C PHE A 38 32.96 18.85 -8.42
N PRO A 39 33.27 17.56 -8.60
CA PRO A 39 32.57 16.79 -9.65
C PRO A 39 31.08 16.86 -9.44
N PRO A 40 30.27 16.88 -10.52
CA PRO A 40 28.84 16.89 -10.41
C PRO A 40 28.40 15.74 -9.52
N ASP A 41 27.58 16.06 -8.52
CA ASP A 41 27.04 15.07 -7.58
C ASP A 41 26.35 13.97 -8.40
N LYS A 42 27.00 12.81 -8.46
CA LYS A 42 26.43 11.59 -9.04
C LYS A 42 25.41 10.99 -8.07
N ARG A 43 24.40 11.78 -7.68
CA ARG A 43 23.23 11.18 -7.03
C ARG A 43 22.68 10.14 -7.98
N ILE A 44 22.76 8.89 -7.58
CA ILE A 44 22.09 7.80 -8.29
C ILE A 44 20.62 8.20 -8.34
N ARG A 45 20.17 8.65 -9.50
CA ARG A 45 18.75 8.93 -9.68
C ARG A 45 18.00 7.61 -9.52
N PRO A 46 16.83 7.60 -8.90
CA PRO A 46 16.02 6.38 -8.81
C PRO A 46 15.78 5.71 -10.18
N GLU A 47 15.91 6.49 -11.26
CA GLU A 47 15.82 6.05 -12.66
C GLU A 47 17.01 5.19 -13.10
N ASP A 48 18.16 5.32 -12.44
CA ASP A 48 19.39 4.57 -12.78
C ASP A 48 19.38 3.14 -12.20
N VAL A 49 18.42 2.82 -11.33
CA VAL A 49 18.27 1.47 -10.80
C VAL A 49 17.61 0.58 -11.86
N ASN A 50 18.34 -0.42 -12.31
CA ASN A 50 17.81 -1.41 -13.25
C ASN A 50 16.69 -2.24 -12.60
N ARG A 51 15.45 -1.77 -12.78
CA ARG A 51 14.25 -2.37 -12.20
C ARG A 51 14.11 -3.84 -12.59
N SER A 52 14.40 -4.17 -13.84
CA SER A 52 14.32 -5.55 -14.32
C SER A 52 15.34 -6.45 -13.62
N GLY A 53 16.55 -5.95 -13.34
CA GLY A 53 17.56 -6.68 -12.58
C GLY A 53 17.14 -6.94 -11.13
N VAL A 54 16.58 -5.93 -10.46
CA VAL A 54 16.04 -6.09 -9.11
C VAL A 54 14.90 -7.10 -9.07
N LEU A 55 13.95 -7.01 -10.00
CA LEU A 55 12.83 -7.96 -10.09
C LEU A 55 13.31 -9.37 -10.37
N PHE A 56 14.31 -9.56 -11.23
CA PHE A 56 14.90 -10.86 -11.50
C PHE A 56 15.50 -11.48 -10.23
N VAL A 57 16.30 -10.71 -9.49
CA VAL A 57 16.91 -11.19 -8.23
C VAL A 57 15.84 -11.57 -7.21
N LEU A 58 14.80 -10.72 -7.03
CA LEU A 58 13.71 -11.00 -6.10
C LEU A 58 12.89 -12.23 -6.53
N THR A 59 12.68 -12.44 -7.84
CA THR A 59 11.99 -13.62 -8.36
C THR A 59 12.78 -14.89 -8.07
N ILE A 60 14.09 -14.89 -8.30
CA ILE A 60 14.96 -16.03 -7.95
C ILE A 60 14.97 -16.27 -6.44
N ALA A 61 15.05 -15.19 -5.64
CA ALA A 61 15.01 -15.30 -4.18
C ALA A 61 13.69 -15.88 -3.64
N ALA A 62 12.57 -15.69 -4.34
CA ALA A 62 11.30 -16.32 -4.00
C ALA A 62 11.19 -17.76 -4.52
N LEU A 63 11.66 -18.02 -5.74
CA LEU A 63 11.55 -19.32 -6.39
C LEU A 63 12.43 -20.38 -5.73
N LEU A 64 13.66 -20.00 -5.32
CA LEU A 64 14.64 -20.93 -4.76
C LEU A 64 14.14 -21.61 -3.47
N PRO A 65 13.66 -20.90 -2.43
CA PRO A 65 13.13 -21.55 -1.23
C PRO A 65 11.86 -22.36 -1.52
N ALA A 66 11.01 -21.94 -2.46
CA ALA A 66 9.84 -22.71 -2.85
C ALA A 66 10.23 -24.06 -3.46
N LEU A 67 11.20 -24.09 -4.38
CA LEU A 67 11.72 -25.32 -4.98
C LEU A 67 12.41 -26.20 -3.94
N LEU A 68 13.22 -25.62 -3.04
CA LEU A 68 13.87 -26.38 -1.97
C LEU A 68 12.85 -27.05 -1.05
N CYS A 69 11.80 -26.34 -0.63
CA CYS A 69 10.73 -26.94 0.19
C CYS A 69 10.07 -28.12 -0.54
N LEU A 70 9.73 -27.95 -1.83
CA LEU A 70 9.12 -29.02 -2.64
C LEU A 70 10.03 -30.24 -2.76
N LEU A 71 11.32 -30.03 -3.05
CA LEU A 71 12.30 -31.12 -3.18
C LEU A 71 12.54 -31.83 -1.86
N CYS A 72 12.67 -31.11 -0.75
CA CYS A 72 12.86 -31.69 0.59
C CYS A 72 11.65 -32.55 1.00
N ASP A 73 10.44 -32.02 0.82
CA ASP A 73 9.22 -32.74 1.18
C ASP A 73 9.08 -34.04 0.36
N TRP A 74 9.29 -33.94 -0.96
CA TRP A 74 9.24 -35.11 -1.82
C TRP A 74 10.30 -36.16 -1.48
N ARG A 75 11.53 -35.73 -1.12
CA ARG A 75 12.62 -36.64 -0.73
C ARG A 75 12.36 -37.33 0.62
N ILE A 76 11.74 -36.63 1.57
CA ILE A 76 11.49 -37.13 2.93
C ILE A 76 10.22 -37.99 2.97
N ASN A 77 9.12 -37.49 2.40
CA ASN A 77 7.79 -38.08 2.54
C ASN A 77 7.34 -38.91 1.32
N GLY A 78 8.05 -38.81 0.19
CA GLY A 78 7.65 -39.43 -1.09
C GLY A 78 6.43 -38.80 -1.75
N THR A 79 5.76 -37.89 -1.04
CA THR A 79 4.56 -37.14 -1.48
C THR A 79 4.65 -35.71 -0.98
N LEU A 80 3.85 -34.81 -1.58
CA LEU A 80 3.79 -33.41 -1.15
C LEU A 80 2.82 -33.30 0.04
N VAL A 81 3.34 -33.20 1.26
CA VAL A 81 2.54 -33.14 2.51
C VAL A 81 2.42 -31.71 3.01
N TRP A 82 3.55 -31.05 3.26
CA TRP A 82 3.60 -29.69 3.85
C TRP A 82 4.13 -28.62 2.89
N SER A 83 4.92 -29.02 1.91
CA SER A 83 5.57 -28.09 0.98
C SER A 83 4.59 -27.28 0.13
N GLY A 84 3.41 -27.81 -0.13
CA GLY A 84 2.34 -27.11 -0.84
C GLY A 84 1.87 -25.87 -0.10
N TYR A 85 1.80 -25.91 1.23
CA TYR A 85 1.46 -24.74 2.03
C TYR A 85 2.56 -23.67 1.96
N ALA A 86 3.83 -24.08 2.06
CA ALA A 86 4.96 -23.17 1.95
C ALA A 86 5.06 -22.53 0.57
N ALA A 87 4.96 -23.33 -0.49
CA ALA A 87 4.99 -22.86 -1.87
C ALA A 87 3.81 -21.92 -2.18
N GLY A 88 2.62 -22.26 -1.69
CA GLY A 88 1.43 -21.42 -1.81
C GLY A 88 1.57 -20.08 -1.11
N ALA A 89 2.14 -20.07 0.10
CA ALA A 89 2.42 -18.83 0.84
C ALA A 89 3.45 -17.94 0.10
N ILE A 90 4.52 -18.54 -0.44
CA ILE A 90 5.52 -17.82 -1.23
C ILE A 90 4.89 -17.26 -2.52
N ALA A 91 4.05 -18.05 -3.20
CA ALA A 91 3.33 -17.60 -4.39
C ALA A 91 2.38 -16.44 -4.06
N LEU A 92 1.68 -16.50 -2.93
CA LEU A 92 0.82 -15.41 -2.46
C LEU A 92 1.63 -14.14 -2.19
N LEU A 93 2.75 -14.23 -1.47
CA LEU A 93 3.65 -13.10 -1.24
C LEU A 93 4.20 -12.53 -2.56
N TYR A 94 4.49 -13.40 -3.53
CA TYR A 94 4.93 -12.97 -4.84
C TYR A 94 3.85 -12.13 -5.54
N VAL A 95 2.59 -12.59 -5.53
CA VAL A 95 1.48 -11.85 -6.14
C VAL A 95 1.28 -10.50 -5.46
N VAL A 96 1.23 -10.47 -4.12
CA VAL A 96 0.94 -9.24 -3.37
C VAL A 96 2.07 -8.20 -3.49
N ILE A 97 3.33 -8.63 -3.43
CA ILE A 97 4.48 -7.71 -3.34
C ILE A 97 5.14 -7.51 -4.72
N LEU A 98 5.44 -8.60 -5.42
CA LEU A 98 6.27 -8.54 -6.63
C LEU A 98 5.45 -8.28 -7.90
N LEU A 99 4.22 -8.78 -7.99
CA LEU A 99 3.40 -8.57 -9.18
C LEU A 99 3.16 -7.08 -9.49
N PRO A 100 2.82 -6.19 -8.54
CA PRO A 100 2.70 -4.76 -8.81
C PRO A 100 4.01 -4.13 -9.30
N MET A 101 5.17 -4.64 -8.86
CA MET A 101 6.47 -4.13 -9.27
C MET A 101 6.81 -4.43 -10.73
N TRP A 102 6.12 -5.36 -11.42
CA TRP A 102 6.30 -5.62 -12.86
C TRP A 102 5.76 -4.48 -13.71
N PHE A 103 4.80 -3.71 -13.20
CA PHE A 103 4.16 -2.63 -13.92
C PHE A 103 4.82 -1.29 -13.61
N ARG A 104 5.06 -0.45 -14.62
CA ARG A 104 5.67 0.88 -14.44
C ARG A 104 4.81 1.84 -13.60
N ARG A 105 3.49 1.69 -13.66
CA ARG A 105 2.50 2.46 -12.89
C ARG A 105 1.43 1.51 -12.37
N PRO A 106 1.68 0.83 -11.26
CA PRO A 106 0.68 -0.06 -10.69
C PRO A 106 -0.53 0.76 -10.22
N ASN A 107 -1.73 0.35 -10.66
CA ASN A 107 -2.97 0.97 -10.21
C ASN A 107 -3.48 0.20 -8.98
N PRO A 108 -3.49 0.79 -7.77
CA PRO A 108 -3.91 0.10 -6.56
C PRO A 108 -5.36 -0.38 -6.61
N VAL A 109 -6.21 0.30 -7.39
CA VAL A 109 -7.63 -0.09 -7.55
C VAL A 109 -7.78 -1.46 -8.21
N ILE A 110 -6.82 -1.89 -9.03
CA ILE A 110 -6.83 -3.20 -9.69
C ILE A 110 -6.09 -4.23 -8.84
N PHE A 111 -4.93 -3.87 -8.27
CA PHE A 111 -4.10 -4.83 -7.55
C PHE A 111 -4.70 -5.26 -6.22
N VAL A 112 -5.35 -4.36 -5.48
CA VAL A 112 -5.99 -4.72 -4.20
C VAL A 112 -7.07 -5.81 -4.36
N PRO A 113 -8.03 -5.73 -5.30
CA PRO A 113 -8.94 -6.86 -5.55
C PRO A 113 -8.22 -8.14 -5.97
N VAL A 114 -7.17 -8.05 -6.79
CA VAL A 114 -6.38 -9.22 -7.22
C VAL A 114 -5.72 -9.90 -6.02
N ASP A 115 -5.19 -9.13 -5.06
CA ASP A 115 -4.59 -9.65 -3.84
C ASP A 115 -5.60 -10.44 -3.01
N PHE A 116 -6.84 -9.92 -2.84
CA PHE A 116 -7.89 -10.63 -2.12
C PHE A 116 -8.37 -11.90 -2.86
N ILE A 117 -8.40 -11.90 -4.18
CA ILE A 117 -8.66 -13.11 -4.98
C ILE A 117 -7.55 -14.13 -4.75
N ALA A 118 -6.28 -13.71 -4.75
CA ALA A 118 -5.15 -14.61 -4.50
C ALA A 118 -5.20 -15.21 -3.09
N VAL A 119 -5.54 -14.40 -2.06
CA VAL A 119 -5.79 -14.88 -0.69
C VAL A 119 -6.93 -15.91 -0.68
N GLY A 120 -8.04 -15.63 -1.34
CA GLY A 120 -9.18 -16.56 -1.45
C GLY A 120 -8.79 -17.88 -2.10
N LEU A 121 -8.03 -17.85 -3.19
CA LEU A 121 -7.54 -19.05 -3.86
C LEU A 121 -6.57 -19.86 -2.97
N TYR A 122 -5.72 -19.20 -2.22
CA TYR A 122 -4.82 -19.86 -1.28
C TYR A 122 -5.59 -20.52 -0.12
N LEU A 123 -6.60 -19.85 0.45
CA LEU A 123 -7.47 -20.44 1.47
C LEU A 123 -8.30 -21.61 0.92
N LEU A 124 -8.74 -21.54 -0.33
CA LEU A 124 -9.40 -22.64 -1.02
C LEU A 124 -8.47 -23.85 -1.16
N TYR A 125 -7.22 -23.62 -1.55
CA TYR A 125 -6.21 -24.68 -1.58
C TYR A 125 -6.02 -25.33 -0.19
N ILE A 126 -5.89 -24.55 0.87
CA ILE A 126 -5.77 -25.07 2.24
C ILE A 126 -7.00 -25.92 2.61
N ASN A 127 -8.20 -25.45 2.29
CA ASN A 127 -9.43 -26.17 2.56
C ASN A 127 -9.45 -27.56 1.88
N PHE A 128 -9.02 -27.64 0.60
CA PHE A 128 -8.90 -28.93 -0.10
C PHE A 128 -7.80 -29.81 0.48
N ALA A 129 -6.65 -29.24 0.80
CA ALA A 129 -5.50 -29.99 1.31
C ALA A 129 -5.77 -30.56 2.73
N THR A 130 -6.60 -29.86 3.53
CA THR A 130 -7.00 -30.31 4.89
C THR A 130 -8.27 -31.18 4.89
N GLY A 131 -8.95 -31.35 3.75
CA GLY A 131 -10.26 -32.00 3.68
C GLY A 131 -11.37 -31.24 4.40
N GLY A 132 -11.16 -29.93 4.63
CA GLY A 132 -12.11 -29.09 5.35
C GLY A 132 -13.32 -28.67 4.50
N HIS A 133 -14.40 -28.22 5.16
CA HIS A 133 -15.60 -27.69 4.50
C HIS A 133 -15.90 -26.25 4.95
N TRP A 134 -14.91 -25.58 5.56
CA TRP A 134 -15.06 -24.25 6.15
C TRP A 134 -14.88 -23.09 5.14
N PHE A 135 -14.39 -23.37 3.93
CA PHE A 135 -14.11 -22.32 2.96
C PHE A 135 -15.35 -21.55 2.55
N LEU A 136 -16.41 -22.23 2.12
CA LEU A 136 -17.66 -21.57 1.63
C LEU A 136 -18.47 -20.96 2.77
N SER A 137 -18.46 -21.57 3.95
CA SER A 137 -19.24 -21.10 5.09
C SER A 137 -18.56 -19.96 5.87
N PHE A 138 -17.23 -19.87 5.83
CA PHE A 138 -16.49 -18.89 6.60
C PHE A 138 -15.49 -18.08 5.78
N ALA A 139 -14.48 -18.72 5.15
CA ALA A 139 -13.36 -18.01 4.54
C ALA A 139 -13.79 -17.14 3.35
N PHE A 140 -14.62 -17.66 2.47
CA PHE A 140 -15.08 -16.95 1.27
C PHE A 140 -15.89 -15.69 1.61
N PRO A 141 -16.94 -15.74 2.46
CA PRO A 141 -17.69 -14.53 2.80
C PRO A 141 -16.85 -13.52 3.61
N VAL A 142 -15.94 -13.97 4.48
CA VAL A 142 -15.07 -13.07 5.25
C VAL A 142 -14.06 -12.36 4.34
N THR A 143 -13.31 -13.12 3.55
CA THR A 143 -12.33 -12.52 2.61
C THR A 143 -12.99 -11.66 1.56
N GLY A 144 -14.16 -12.06 1.06
CA GLY A 144 -14.95 -11.28 0.12
C GLY A 144 -15.42 -9.95 0.72
N ALA A 145 -15.98 -9.97 1.93
CA ALA A 145 -16.47 -8.76 2.59
C ALA A 145 -15.33 -7.78 2.93
N ILE A 146 -14.21 -8.28 3.48
CA ILE A 146 -13.02 -7.47 3.75
C ILE A 146 -12.44 -6.92 2.44
N GLY A 147 -12.32 -7.78 1.42
CA GLY A 147 -11.79 -7.41 0.11
C GLY A 147 -12.64 -6.33 -0.57
N LEU A 148 -13.96 -6.43 -0.53
CA LEU A 148 -14.87 -5.41 -1.05
C LEU A 148 -14.73 -4.09 -0.28
N LEU A 149 -14.68 -4.13 1.05
CA LEU A 149 -14.54 -2.94 1.87
C LEU A 149 -13.25 -2.20 1.56
N ILE A 150 -12.10 -2.90 1.56
CA ILE A 150 -10.79 -2.30 1.30
C ILE A 150 -10.69 -1.83 -0.15
N SER A 151 -11.16 -2.62 -1.12
CA SER A 151 -11.14 -2.23 -2.53
C SER A 151 -12.01 -1.01 -2.81
N ALA A 152 -13.18 -0.93 -2.18
CA ALA A 152 -14.04 0.25 -2.27
C ALA A 152 -13.37 1.49 -1.68
N ALA A 153 -12.70 1.36 -0.54
CA ALA A 153 -11.98 2.46 0.08
C ALA A 153 -10.80 2.94 -0.78
N VAL A 154 -10.02 2.01 -1.33
CA VAL A 154 -8.91 2.34 -2.24
C VAL A 154 -9.44 3.01 -3.51
N ALA A 155 -10.53 2.53 -4.08
CA ALA A 155 -11.15 3.15 -5.24
C ALA A 155 -11.67 4.57 -4.93
N LEU A 156 -12.38 4.74 -3.81
CA LEU A 156 -12.90 6.04 -3.38
C LEU A 156 -11.77 7.03 -3.11
N THR A 157 -10.71 6.62 -2.42
CA THR A 157 -9.56 7.49 -2.15
C THR A 157 -8.75 7.82 -3.40
N HIS A 158 -8.73 6.93 -4.39
CA HIS A 158 -8.02 7.16 -5.65
C HIS A 158 -8.76 8.10 -6.59
N TYR A 159 -10.08 7.96 -6.71
CA TYR A 159 -10.88 8.73 -7.67
C TYR A 159 -11.48 10.02 -7.08
N LEU A 160 -11.77 10.06 -5.78
CA LEU A 160 -12.34 11.23 -5.12
C LEU A 160 -11.22 12.12 -4.58
N ARG A 161 -11.06 13.30 -5.16
CA ARG A 161 -10.14 14.34 -4.67
C ARG A 161 -10.79 15.09 -3.50
N GLY A 162 -10.50 14.67 -2.30
CA GLY A 162 -11.04 15.26 -1.05
C GLY A 162 -12.05 14.37 -0.35
N GLY A 163 -12.40 14.73 0.88
CA GLY A 163 -13.37 13.96 1.66
C GLY A 163 -12.83 12.67 2.27
N TYR A 164 -11.51 12.52 2.40
CA TYR A 164 -10.89 11.33 3.00
C TYR A 164 -11.44 10.98 4.39
N LEU A 165 -11.78 11.99 5.19
CA LEU A 165 -12.35 11.79 6.52
C LEU A 165 -13.70 11.07 6.48
N TYR A 166 -14.54 11.34 5.45
CA TYR A 166 -15.80 10.62 5.26
C TYR A 166 -15.54 9.16 4.87
N ILE A 167 -14.58 8.93 3.99
CA ILE A 167 -14.22 7.58 3.52
C ILE A 167 -13.71 6.75 4.70
N TYR A 168 -12.72 7.27 5.46
CA TYR A 168 -12.17 6.56 6.63
C TYR A 168 -13.21 6.41 7.76
N GLY A 169 -14.06 7.42 7.98
CA GLY A 169 -15.17 7.32 8.93
C GLY A 169 -16.15 6.21 8.56
N GLY A 170 -16.56 6.15 7.30
CA GLY A 170 -17.40 5.09 6.76
C GLY A 170 -16.74 3.71 6.87
N MET A 171 -15.44 3.61 6.56
CA MET A 171 -14.68 2.35 6.70
C MET A 171 -14.64 1.85 8.14
N LEU A 172 -14.47 2.73 9.12
CA LEU A 172 -14.46 2.33 10.54
C LEU A 172 -15.82 1.79 10.98
N ILE A 173 -16.91 2.43 10.56
CA ILE A 173 -18.28 1.97 10.88
C ILE A 173 -18.55 0.60 10.23
N LEU A 174 -18.24 0.47 8.93
CA LEU A 174 -18.44 -0.80 8.21
C LEU A 174 -17.48 -1.89 8.72
N GLY A 175 -16.25 -1.55 9.08
CA GLY A 175 -15.29 -2.46 9.69
C GLY A 175 -15.75 -2.99 11.04
N GLY A 176 -16.37 -2.14 11.87
CA GLY A 176 -17.05 -2.55 13.10
C GLY A 176 -18.19 -3.54 12.82
N GLY A 177 -19.01 -3.27 11.81
CA GLY A 177 -20.06 -4.19 11.36
C GLY A 177 -19.52 -5.52 10.83
N LEU A 178 -18.37 -5.48 10.12
CA LEU A 178 -17.66 -6.68 9.68
C LEU A 178 -17.21 -7.58 10.85
N ALA A 179 -16.80 -7.00 11.98
CA ALA A 179 -16.43 -7.78 13.15
C ALA A 179 -17.61 -8.62 13.66
N VAL A 180 -18.82 -8.08 13.63
CA VAL A 180 -20.06 -8.82 13.98
C VAL A 180 -20.34 -9.93 12.97
N LEU A 181 -20.17 -9.64 11.67
CA LEU A 181 -20.32 -10.66 10.62
C LEU A 181 -19.32 -11.81 10.80
N ILE A 182 -18.06 -11.49 11.12
CA ILE A 182 -17.00 -12.49 11.34
C ILE A 182 -17.35 -13.38 12.52
N GLU A 183 -17.74 -12.81 13.66
CA GLU A 183 -18.12 -13.61 14.85
C GLU A 183 -19.34 -14.48 14.56
N PHE A 184 -20.34 -13.94 13.87
CA PHE A 184 -21.52 -14.70 13.47
C PHE A 184 -21.14 -15.91 12.60
N LEU A 185 -20.27 -15.71 11.58
CA LEU A 185 -19.82 -16.79 10.71
C LEU A 185 -18.92 -17.80 11.41
N ILE A 186 -18.11 -17.38 12.37
CA ILE A 186 -17.32 -18.27 13.24
C ILE A 186 -18.25 -19.18 14.04
N ASN A 187 -19.24 -18.58 14.70
CA ASN A 187 -20.20 -19.32 15.53
C ASN A 187 -21.04 -20.29 14.69
N LEU A 188 -21.45 -19.85 13.48
CA LEU A 188 -22.22 -20.69 12.55
C LEU A 188 -21.40 -21.87 12.02
N THR A 189 -20.11 -21.66 11.71
CA THR A 189 -19.26 -22.67 11.06
C THR A 189 -18.64 -23.63 12.08
N PHE A 190 -18.16 -23.10 13.20
CA PHE A 190 -17.39 -23.87 14.19
C PHE A 190 -18.16 -24.15 15.48
N GLN A 191 -19.37 -23.61 15.64
CA GLN A 191 -20.26 -23.83 16.80
C GLN A 191 -19.59 -23.54 18.14
N ILE A 192 -18.78 -22.47 18.22
CA ILE A 192 -17.98 -22.15 19.41
C ILE A 192 -18.85 -21.53 20.52
N HIS A 193 -19.74 -20.58 20.14
CA HIS A 193 -20.63 -19.90 21.07
C HIS A 193 -22.01 -19.68 20.43
N GLU A 194 -23.07 -19.71 21.26
CA GLU A 194 -24.43 -19.42 20.80
C GLU A 194 -24.72 -17.90 20.71
N THR A 195 -23.90 -17.09 21.39
CA THR A 195 -24.11 -15.64 21.49
C THR A 195 -22.90 -14.86 20.94
N LEU A 196 -23.16 -13.65 20.45
CA LEU A 196 -22.11 -12.71 20.07
C LEU A 196 -21.50 -12.12 21.35
N PHE A 197 -20.17 -12.17 21.50
CA PHE A 197 -19.49 -11.77 22.72
C PHE A 197 -18.47 -10.65 22.48
N TRP A 198 -17.48 -10.88 21.60
CA TRP A 198 -16.35 -9.96 21.45
C TRP A 198 -16.56 -8.91 20.35
N SER A 199 -17.43 -9.15 19.37
CA SER A 199 -17.62 -8.26 18.23
C SER A 199 -18.29 -6.92 18.56
N PHE A 200 -18.99 -6.85 19.69
CA PHE A 200 -19.58 -5.60 20.16
C PHE A 200 -18.52 -4.53 20.46
N TYR A 201 -17.36 -4.92 20.98
CA TYR A 201 -16.29 -3.95 21.32
C TYR A 201 -15.75 -3.25 20.08
N PRO A 202 -15.26 -3.95 19.03
CA PRO A 202 -14.82 -3.30 17.80
C PRO A 202 -15.96 -2.60 17.06
N MET A 203 -17.20 -3.09 17.15
CA MET A 203 -18.35 -2.43 16.55
C MET A 203 -18.60 -1.06 17.19
N VAL A 204 -18.70 -0.99 18.51
CA VAL A 204 -18.92 0.27 19.22
C VAL A 204 -17.76 1.24 18.99
N ALA A 205 -16.52 0.76 19.10
CA ALA A 205 -15.34 1.56 18.82
C ALA A 205 -15.34 2.10 17.38
N GLY A 206 -15.64 1.26 16.41
CA GLY A 206 -15.71 1.65 14.99
C GLY A 206 -16.79 2.69 14.72
N VAL A 207 -17.97 2.54 15.32
CA VAL A 207 -19.07 3.52 15.20
C VAL A 207 -18.69 4.85 15.84
N VAL A 208 -18.17 4.84 17.07
CA VAL A 208 -17.78 6.07 17.79
C VAL A 208 -16.68 6.83 17.06
N LEU A 209 -15.60 6.13 16.67
CA LEU A 209 -14.48 6.73 15.94
C LEU A 209 -14.90 7.17 14.54
N GLY A 210 -15.69 6.37 13.86
CA GLY A 210 -16.19 6.69 12.52
C GLY A 210 -17.10 7.92 12.52
N LEU A 211 -18.04 8.02 13.47
CA LEU A 211 -18.87 9.19 13.63
C LEU A 211 -18.04 10.42 14.01
N MET A 212 -17.04 10.27 14.87
CA MET A 212 -16.13 11.37 15.24
C MET A 212 -15.41 11.92 14.00
N LEU A 213 -14.89 11.05 13.11
CA LEU A 213 -14.26 11.49 11.85
C LEU A 213 -15.24 12.21 10.92
N ILE A 214 -16.49 11.71 10.83
CA ILE A 214 -17.53 12.35 10.01
C ILE A 214 -17.90 13.72 10.57
N VAL A 215 -18.04 13.86 11.89
CA VAL A 215 -18.30 15.16 12.55
C VAL A 215 -17.16 16.15 12.29
N ILE A 216 -15.89 15.70 12.41
CA ILE A 216 -14.71 16.52 12.07
C ILE A 216 -14.76 16.95 10.60
N ALA A 217 -15.17 16.06 9.70
CA ALA A 217 -15.28 16.38 8.28
C ALA A 217 -16.34 17.45 7.97
N ILE A 218 -17.47 17.44 8.69
CA ILE A 218 -18.57 18.40 8.54
C ILE A 218 -18.19 19.77 9.14
N CYS A 219 -17.55 19.78 10.31
CA CYS A 219 -17.21 20.98 11.04
C CYS A 219 -15.96 21.67 10.44
N LYS A 220 -16.15 22.63 9.52
CA LYS A 220 -15.04 23.40 8.89
C LYS A 220 -14.02 23.97 9.88
N PRO A 221 -14.42 24.69 10.98
CA PRO A 221 -13.46 25.28 11.90
C PRO A 221 -12.60 24.23 12.63
N LEU A 222 -13.17 23.08 12.93
CA LEU A 222 -12.44 21.98 13.58
C LEU A 222 -11.43 21.34 12.60
N ARG A 223 -11.84 21.12 11.36
CA ARG A 223 -10.96 20.60 10.30
C ARG A 223 -9.78 21.52 10.02
N GLU A 224 -10.02 22.83 9.89
CA GLU A 224 -8.96 23.81 9.66
C GLU A 224 -8.00 23.93 10.84
N SER A 225 -8.52 23.86 12.07
CA SER A 225 -7.69 23.86 13.28
C SER A 225 -6.76 22.64 13.34
N LEU A 226 -7.26 21.45 12.98
CA LEU A 226 -6.46 20.23 12.91
C LEU A 226 -5.42 20.30 11.78
N GLN A 227 -5.80 20.75 10.60
CA GLN A 227 -4.88 20.91 9.47
C GLN A 227 -3.71 21.86 9.81
N ARG A 228 -4.00 22.98 10.48
CA ARG A 228 -2.94 23.92 10.94
C ARG A 228 -1.99 23.30 11.96
N LYS A 229 -2.49 22.44 12.88
CA LYS A 229 -1.65 21.82 13.91
C LYS A 229 -0.79 20.67 13.36
N PHE A 230 -1.30 19.92 12.39
CA PHE A 230 -0.62 18.76 11.83
C PHE A 230 0.13 19.04 10.51
N PHE A 231 0.14 20.29 10.04
CA PHE A 231 0.79 20.72 8.79
C PHE A 231 0.37 19.90 7.55
N LEU A 232 -0.88 19.45 7.51
CA LEU A 232 -1.48 18.68 6.41
C LEU A 232 -2.28 19.58 5.46
#